data_9c81454c7d5dd59bdfb5ac78749db9ed
#
_entry.id   9c81454c7d5dd59bdfb5ac78749db9ed
#
_cell.length_a   1.000
_cell.length_b   1.000
_cell.length_c   1.000
_cell.angle_alpha   90.00
_cell.angle_beta   90.00
_cell.angle_gamma   90.00
#
_symmetry.space_group_name_H-M   'P 1'
#
loop_
_entity.id
_entity.type
_entity.pdbx_description
1 polymer ?
#
loop_
_entity_poly.entity_id
_entity_poly.type
_entity_poly.pdbx_seq_one_letter_code
_entity_poly.pdbx_strand_id
1 'polypeptide(L)'
;MNNQNYLSIYAKSFSWAGFFLNKETYQKCSDLYTFCRYLDNIADETGELETKKLKFKEFKNDFKSKNFSNPIIEKMWKLVADTNISTNIIYDLFDGVESDLEEKVEFRTEKELLIYSYRVAGTVGLMLSLIHI
;
A
#
# COMPACT_ATOMS: atom_id res chain seq x y z
N MET A 1 -4.62 8.04 -18.35
CA MET A 1 -5.55 8.23 -17.28
C MET A 1 -4.84 8.77 -16.06
N ASN A 2 -5.39 9.78 -15.47
CA ASN A 2 -4.69 10.53 -14.44
C ASN A 2 -4.86 9.84 -13.08
N ASN A 3 -3.81 9.21 -12.56
CA ASN A 3 -3.80 8.55 -11.26
C ASN A 3 -4.22 9.48 -10.11
N GLN A 4 -4.01 10.79 -10.27
CA GLN A 4 -4.42 11.79 -9.28
C GLN A 4 -5.94 11.81 -9.06
N ASN A 5 -6.75 11.54 -10.09
CA ASN A 5 -8.21 11.50 -9.96
C ASN A 5 -8.68 10.32 -9.12
N TYR A 6 -8.04 9.16 -9.25
CA TYR A 6 -8.35 8.00 -8.42
C TYR A 6 -7.98 8.22 -6.97
N LEU A 7 -6.80 8.76 -6.70
CA LEU A 7 -6.37 9.07 -5.35
C LEU A 7 -7.31 10.06 -4.67
N SER A 8 -7.77 11.08 -5.42
CA SER A 8 -8.75 12.04 -4.90
C SER A 8 -10.08 11.39 -4.53
N ILE A 9 -10.58 10.49 -5.36
CA ILE A 9 -11.81 9.75 -5.10
C ILE A 9 -11.66 8.85 -3.89
N TYR A 10 -10.57 8.11 -3.78
CA TYR A 10 -10.29 7.25 -2.63
C TYR A 10 -10.13 8.05 -1.34
N ALA A 11 -9.45 9.18 -1.39
CA ALA A 11 -9.27 10.04 -0.22
C ALA A 11 -10.60 10.59 0.29
N LYS A 12 -11.50 11.00 -0.63
CA LYS A 12 -12.85 11.47 -0.27
C LYS A 12 -13.70 10.36 0.32
N SER A 13 -13.68 9.18 -0.30
CA SER A 13 -14.41 8.00 0.20
C SER A 13 -13.90 7.58 1.57
N PHE A 14 -12.61 7.60 1.77
CA PHE A 14 -11.98 7.30 3.06
C PHE A 14 -12.39 8.31 4.14
N SER A 15 -12.35 9.60 3.83
CA SER A 15 -12.76 10.66 4.76
C SER A 15 -14.23 10.53 5.14
N TRP A 16 -15.09 10.24 4.15
CA TRP A 16 -16.52 10.06 4.39
C TRP A 16 -16.79 8.84 5.27
N ALA A 17 -16.15 7.73 4.98
CA ALA A 17 -16.26 6.51 5.80
C ALA A 17 -15.77 6.73 7.24
N GLY A 18 -14.81 7.61 7.42
CA GLY A 18 -14.27 7.94 8.74
C GLY A 18 -15.29 8.48 9.73
N PHE A 19 -16.39 9.08 9.26
CA PHE A 19 -17.49 9.52 10.13
C PHE A 19 -18.18 8.37 10.86
N PHE A 20 -18.11 7.17 10.32
CA PHE A 20 -18.77 5.99 10.86
C PHE A 20 -17.86 5.11 11.70
N LEU A 21 -16.57 5.46 11.77
CA LEU A 21 -15.57 4.71 12.51
C LEU A 21 -15.26 5.39 13.83
N ASN A 22 -14.96 4.61 14.86
CA ASN A 22 -14.41 5.19 16.07
C ASN A 22 -13.00 5.74 15.79
N LYS A 23 -12.54 6.63 16.66
CA LYS A 23 -11.29 7.36 16.47
C LYS A 23 -10.07 6.43 16.33
N GLU A 24 -10.02 5.38 17.14
CA GLU A 24 -8.91 4.42 17.13
C GLU A 24 -8.87 3.62 15.83
N THR A 25 -10.00 3.11 15.39
CA THR A 25 -10.12 2.37 14.12
C THR A 25 -9.82 3.27 12.93
N TYR A 26 -10.30 4.51 12.96
CA TYR A 26 -10.00 5.50 11.92
C TYR A 26 -8.50 5.75 11.81
N GLN A 27 -7.81 5.89 12.94
CA GLN A 27 -6.37 6.12 12.95
C GLN A 27 -5.60 4.93 12.36
N LYS A 28 -6.00 3.71 12.69
CA LYS A 28 -5.41 2.49 12.13
C LYS A 28 -5.58 2.41 10.61
N CYS A 29 -6.79 2.70 10.13
CA CYS A 29 -7.07 2.74 8.70
C CYS A 29 -6.27 3.86 8.00
N SER A 30 -6.13 5.01 8.65
CA SER A 30 -5.34 6.12 8.14
C SER A 30 -3.86 5.77 8.01
N ASP A 31 -3.30 5.08 8.99
CA ASP A 31 -1.91 4.63 8.97
C ASP A 31 -1.67 3.62 7.82
N LEU A 32 -2.59 2.69 7.63
CA LEU A 32 -2.54 1.76 6.51
C LEU A 32 -2.64 2.49 5.17
N TYR A 33 -3.56 3.42 5.05
CA TYR A 33 -3.74 4.22 3.84
C TYR A 33 -2.46 4.99 3.50
N THR A 34 -1.84 5.60 4.49
CA THR A 34 -0.59 6.35 4.30
C THR A 34 0.54 5.45 3.79
N PHE A 35 0.65 4.25 4.34
CA PHE A 35 1.62 3.26 3.89
C PHE A 35 1.39 2.85 2.43
N CYS A 36 0.16 2.49 2.09
CA CYS A 36 -0.20 2.09 0.73
C CYS A 36 0.03 3.22 -0.28
N ARG A 37 -0.33 4.43 0.09
CA ARG A 37 -0.12 5.61 -0.75
C ARG A 37 1.37 5.89 -0.98
N TYR A 38 2.18 5.69 0.03
CA TYR A 38 3.62 5.86 -0.10
C TYR A 38 4.22 4.88 -1.11
N LEU A 39 3.82 3.61 -1.04
CA LEU A 39 4.21 2.60 -2.02
C LEU A 39 3.76 2.97 -3.43
N ASP A 40 2.52 3.38 -3.55
CA ASP A 40 1.94 3.78 -4.84
C ASP A 40 2.69 4.98 -5.43
N ASN A 41 3.03 5.96 -4.62
CA ASN A 41 3.80 7.12 -5.05
C ASN A 41 5.19 6.76 -5.57
N ILE A 42 5.87 5.81 -4.93
CA ILE A 42 7.16 5.31 -5.43
C ILE A 42 6.98 4.68 -6.83
N ALA A 43 5.94 3.89 -7.00
CA ALA A 43 5.67 3.20 -8.26
C ALA A 43 5.27 4.16 -9.39
N ASP A 44 4.52 5.22 -9.06
CA ASP A 44 3.97 6.17 -10.02
C ASP A 44 4.86 7.41 -10.24
N GLU A 45 5.92 7.55 -9.48
CA GLU A 45 6.80 8.71 -9.59
C GLU A 45 7.38 8.82 -11.00
N THR A 46 7.40 10.06 -11.56
CA THR A 46 8.03 10.32 -12.85
C THR A 46 9.55 10.18 -12.71
N GLY A 47 10.16 9.42 -13.61
CA GLY A 47 11.59 9.21 -13.60
C GLY A 47 11.99 7.86 -14.20
N GLU A 48 13.27 7.56 -14.13
CA GLU A 48 13.79 6.31 -14.64
C GLU A 48 13.31 5.12 -13.82
N LEU A 49 13.00 4.04 -14.51
CA LEU A 49 12.56 2.80 -13.90
C LEU A 49 13.57 2.27 -12.87
N GLU A 50 14.86 2.37 -13.17
CA GLU A 50 15.92 1.92 -12.27
C GLU A 50 15.94 2.71 -10.96
N THR A 51 15.68 4.00 -11.00
CA THR A 51 15.58 4.84 -9.81
C THR A 51 14.40 4.44 -8.96
N LYS A 52 13.25 4.17 -9.58
CA LYS A 52 12.04 3.69 -8.88
C LYS A 52 12.27 2.35 -8.20
N LYS A 53 12.88 1.41 -8.91
CA LYS A 53 13.24 0.09 -8.37
C LYS A 53 14.17 0.21 -7.17
N LEU A 54 15.16 1.11 -7.25
CA LEU A 54 16.10 1.34 -6.17
C LEU A 54 15.41 1.91 -4.93
N LYS A 55 14.59 2.93 -5.10
CA LYS A 55 13.80 3.52 -4.00
C LYS A 55 12.86 2.51 -3.35
N PHE A 56 12.20 1.71 -4.16
CA PHE A 56 11.30 0.67 -3.68
C PHE A 56 12.05 -0.37 -2.86
N LYS A 57 13.19 -0.82 -3.37
CA LYS A 57 14.05 -1.80 -2.70
C LYS A 57 14.60 -1.28 -1.38
N GLU A 58 15.03 -0.02 -1.35
CA GLU A 58 15.47 0.64 -0.13
C GLU A 58 14.35 0.70 0.91
N PHE A 59 13.17 1.10 0.52
CA PHE A 59 12.03 1.15 1.42
C PHE A 59 11.65 -0.24 1.95
N LYS A 60 11.64 -1.25 1.09
CA LYS A 60 11.38 -2.63 1.48
C LYS A 60 12.40 -3.13 2.50
N ASN A 61 13.69 -2.84 2.27
CA ASN A 61 14.76 -3.20 3.20
C ASN A 61 14.63 -2.45 4.53
N ASP A 62 14.31 -1.16 4.50
CA ASP A 62 14.06 -0.35 5.69
C ASP A 62 12.89 -0.90 6.50
N PHE A 63 11.84 -1.34 5.82
CA PHE A 63 10.71 -1.99 6.48
C PHE A 63 11.14 -3.29 7.16
N LYS A 64 11.87 -4.15 6.46
CA LYS A 64 12.35 -5.43 7.00
C LYS A 64 13.28 -5.24 8.20
N SER A 65 14.15 -4.23 8.15
CA SER A 65 15.10 -3.92 9.22
C SER A 65 14.50 -3.13 10.37
N LYS A 66 13.22 -2.76 10.27
CA LYS A 66 12.51 -1.93 11.27
C LYS A 66 13.19 -0.58 11.49
N ASN A 67 13.49 0.10 10.39
CA ASN A 67 14.07 1.44 10.45
C ASN A 67 12.99 2.45 10.87
N PHE A 68 12.84 2.64 12.17
CA PHE A 68 11.80 3.50 12.75
C PHE A 68 12.12 5.00 12.69
N SER A 69 13.22 5.38 12.09
CA SER A 69 13.43 6.78 11.72
C SER A 69 12.45 7.26 10.66
N ASN A 70 11.89 6.33 9.89
CA ASN A 70 10.78 6.61 8.98
C ASN A 70 9.44 6.40 9.73
N PRO A 71 8.66 7.49 9.95
CA PRO A 71 7.41 7.38 10.71
C PRO A 71 6.35 6.49 10.04
N ILE A 72 6.38 6.35 8.73
CA ILE A 72 5.46 5.46 8.00
C ILE A 72 5.73 4.00 8.36
N ILE A 73 7.00 3.61 8.43
CA ILE A 73 7.43 2.27 8.82
C ILE A 73 7.09 2.01 10.30
N GLU A 74 7.38 2.96 11.17
CA GLU A 74 7.08 2.85 12.60
C GLU A 74 5.59 2.61 12.84
N LYS A 75 4.73 3.42 12.22
CA LYS A 75 3.28 3.29 12.34
C LYS A 75 2.77 1.96 11.80
N MET A 76 3.33 1.50 10.69
CA MET A 76 2.92 0.22 10.11
C MET A 76 3.30 -0.97 11.01
N TRP A 77 4.48 -0.97 11.59
CA TRP A 77 4.87 -2.00 12.55
C TRP A 77 4.02 -1.96 13.83
N LYS A 78 3.66 -0.77 14.30
CA LYS A 78 2.72 -0.63 15.41
C LYS A 78 1.35 -1.20 15.06
N LEU A 79 0.87 -0.95 13.85
CA LEU A 79 -0.37 -1.51 13.34
C LEU A 79 -0.34 -3.05 13.33
N VAL A 80 0.76 -3.63 12.90
CA VAL A 80 0.96 -5.09 12.94
C VAL A 80 0.87 -5.62 14.37
N ALA A 81 1.50 -4.93 15.32
CA ALA A 81 1.46 -5.33 16.74
C ALA A 81 0.07 -5.22 17.36
N ASP A 82 -0.72 -4.23 16.94
CA ASP A 82 -2.02 -3.92 17.53
C ASP A 82 -3.19 -4.63 16.84
N THR A 83 -2.94 -5.33 15.73
CA THR A 83 -3.98 -6.00 14.93
C THR A 83 -3.58 -7.42 14.60
N ASN A 84 -4.44 -8.13 13.88
CA ASN A 84 -4.15 -9.48 13.38
C ASN A 84 -3.47 -9.50 12.01
N ILE A 85 -2.98 -8.35 11.54
CA ILE A 85 -2.27 -8.28 10.26
C ILE A 85 -0.95 -9.04 10.38
N SER A 86 -0.77 -10.03 9.51
CA SER A 86 0.49 -10.76 9.39
C SER A 86 1.47 -9.98 8.50
N THR A 87 2.76 -10.03 8.83
CA THR A 87 3.81 -9.46 7.98
C THR A 87 3.82 -10.08 6.59
N ASN A 88 3.40 -11.34 6.46
CA ASN A 88 3.29 -12.01 5.16
C ASN A 88 2.32 -11.29 4.22
N ILE A 89 1.22 -10.76 4.74
CA ILE A 89 0.25 -9.99 3.95
C ILE A 89 0.92 -8.71 3.41
N ILE A 90 1.72 -8.06 4.24
CA ILE A 90 2.43 -6.84 3.84
C ILE A 90 3.48 -7.16 2.77
N TYR A 91 4.20 -8.26 2.91
CA TYR A 91 5.16 -8.69 1.90
C TYR A 91 4.48 -9.08 0.59
N ASP A 92 3.28 -9.63 0.62
CA ASP A 92 2.48 -9.86 -0.59
C ASP A 92 2.16 -8.55 -1.31
N LEU A 93 1.86 -7.49 -0.55
CA LEU A 93 1.65 -6.17 -1.14
C LEU A 93 2.93 -5.63 -1.78
N PHE A 94 4.07 -5.74 -1.09
CA PHE A 94 5.37 -5.37 -1.67
C PHE A 94 5.64 -6.13 -2.96
N ASP A 95 5.44 -7.43 -2.96
CA ASP A 95 5.68 -8.28 -4.13
C ASP A 95 4.77 -7.90 -5.29
N GLY A 96 3.52 -7.56 -5.02
CA GLY A 96 2.59 -7.11 -6.04
C GLY A 96 3.03 -5.80 -6.71
N VAL A 97 3.44 -4.82 -5.92
CA VAL A 97 3.91 -3.53 -6.43
C VAL A 97 5.25 -3.68 -7.14
N GLU A 98 6.16 -4.48 -6.60
CA GLU A 98 7.46 -4.75 -7.21
C GLU A 98 7.33 -5.43 -8.57
N SER A 99 6.42 -6.40 -8.68
CA SER A 99 6.10 -7.07 -9.94
C SER A 99 5.63 -6.07 -11.00
N ASP A 100 4.80 -5.11 -10.61
CA ASP A 100 4.35 -4.04 -11.48
C ASP A 100 5.53 -3.19 -12.01
N LEU A 101 6.46 -2.85 -11.14
CA LEU A 101 7.65 -2.09 -11.52
C LEU A 101 8.58 -2.86 -12.47
N GLU A 102 8.75 -4.16 -12.27
CA GLU A 102 9.63 -5.00 -13.07
C GLU A 102 9.08 -5.25 -14.46
N GLU A 103 7.80 -5.46 -14.59
CA GLU A 103 7.15 -5.78 -15.86
C GLU A 103 6.97 -4.56 -16.75
N LYS A 104 7.29 -3.37 -16.26
CA LYS A 104 7.15 -2.10 -16.99
C LYS A 104 5.82 -2.03 -17.72
N VAL A 105 4.87 -2.23 -17.01
CA VAL A 105 3.46 -2.34 -17.16
C VAL A 105 2.87 -1.95 -18.50
N GLU A 106 2.99 -2.85 -19.42
CA GLU A 106 1.93 -3.05 -20.38
C GLU A 106 1.34 -4.41 -20.06
N PHE A 107 0.22 -4.41 -19.36
CA PHE A 107 -0.54 -5.63 -19.22
C PHE A 107 -0.95 -6.09 -20.61
N ARG A 108 -0.37 -7.18 -21.04
CA ARG A 108 -0.59 -7.71 -22.39
C ARG A 108 -2.03 -8.18 -22.60
N THR A 109 -2.74 -8.48 -21.51
CA THR A 109 -4.12 -8.97 -21.55
C THR A 109 -4.94 -8.41 -20.40
N GLU A 110 -6.26 -8.36 -20.59
CA GLU A 110 -7.19 -8.02 -19.51
C GLU A 110 -7.05 -8.96 -18.32
N LYS A 111 -6.71 -10.21 -18.57
CA LYS A 111 -6.51 -11.22 -17.55
C LYS A 111 -5.35 -10.86 -16.61
N GLU A 112 -4.23 -10.41 -17.17
CA GLU A 112 -3.07 -9.98 -16.39
C GLU A 112 -3.39 -8.76 -15.53
N LEU A 113 -4.10 -7.79 -16.09
CA LEU A 113 -4.56 -6.62 -15.37
C LEU A 113 -5.49 -7.00 -14.22
N LEU A 114 -6.43 -7.91 -14.45
CA LEU A 114 -7.35 -8.38 -13.42
C LEU A 114 -6.63 -9.10 -12.29
N ILE A 115 -5.65 -9.96 -12.62
CA ILE A 115 -4.85 -10.66 -11.62
C ILE A 115 -4.08 -9.67 -10.75
N TYR A 116 -3.44 -8.69 -11.37
CA TYR A 116 -2.71 -7.65 -10.65
C TYR A 116 -3.63 -6.83 -9.74
N SER A 117 -4.72 -6.34 -10.28
CA SER A 117 -5.70 -5.53 -9.52
C SER A 117 -6.29 -6.31 -8.36
N TYR A 118 -6.61 -7.58 -8.59
CA TYR A 118 -7.12 -8.46 -7.56
C TYR A 118 -6.10 -8.71 -6.45
N ARG A 119 -4.86 -8.94 -6.83
CA ARG A 119 -3.75 -9.18 -5.88
C ARG A 119 -3.52 -7.98 -4.97
N VAL A 120 -3.41 -6.78 -5.53
CA VAL A 120 -3.16 -5.56 -4.77
C VAL A 120 -4.39 -5.15 -3.96
N ALA A 121 -5.54 -5.05 -4.61
CA ALA A 121 -6.78 -4.65 -3.95
C ALA A 121 -7.24 -5.67 -2.90
N GLY A 122 -7.09 -6.95 -3.20
CA GLY A 122 -7.42 -8.02 -2.27
C GLY A 122 -6.56 -7.99 -1.01
N THR A 123 -5.27 -7.74 -1.16
CA THR A 123 -4.34 -7.62 -0.04
C THR A 123 -4.71 -6.44 0.87
N VAL A 124 -4.98 -5.28 0.29
CA VAL A 124 -5.41 -4.10 1.07
C VAL A 124 -6.77 -4.34 1.73
N GLY A 125 -7.71 -4.93 1.01
CA GLY A 125 -9.03 -5.28 1.55
C GLY A 125 -8.94 -6.24 2.73
N LEU A 126 -8.07 -7.24 2.63
CA LEU A 126 -7.82 -8.18 3.73
C LEU A 126 -7.28 -7.46 4.97
N MET A 127 -6.29 -6.58 4.77
CA MET A 127 -5.73 -5.80 5.88
C MET A 127 -6.78 -4.91 6.54
N LEU A 128 -7.64 -4.26 5.75
CA LEU A 128 -8.74 -3.44 6.28
C LEU A 128 -9.71 -4.29 7.11
N SER A 129 -10.04 -5.49 6.64
CA SER A 129 -10.93 -6.38 7.39
C SER A 129 -10.32 -6.81 8.72
N LEU A 130 -9.02 -7.07 8.75
CA LEU A 130 -8.31 -7.47 9.97
C LEU A 130 -8.21 -6.34 11.00
N ILE A 131 -8.21 -5.09 10.55
CA ILE A 131 -8.26 -3.92 11.46
C ILE A 131 -9.59 -3.90 12.22
N HIS A 132 -10.68 -4.34 11.61
CA HIS A 132 -12.02 -4.31 12.20
C HIS A 132 -12.32 -5.52 13.10
N ILE A 133 -11.49 -6.51 13.09
CA ILE A 133 -11.58 -7.64 14.01
C ILE A 133 -10.91 -7.27 15.34
#